data_b329ec87f22f72be1bb2375a48bc61e3
#
_entry.id   b329ec87f22f72be1bb2375a48bc61e3
#
_cell.length_a   1.000
_cell.length_b   1.000
_cell.length_c   1.000
_cell.angle_alpha   90.00
_cell.angle_beta   90.00
_cell.angle_gamma   90.00
#
_symmetry.space_group_name_H-M   'P 1'
#
loop_
_entity.id
_entity.type
_entity.pdbx_description
1 polymer ?
#
loop_
_entity_poly.entity_id
_entity_poly.type
_entity_poly.pdbx_seq_one_letter_code
_entity_poly.pdbx_strand_id
1 'polypeptide(L)'
;MRMTLDDLKASFSLMGSWEERYGLIIDLGRQLEPLPQDAYVEANKVRGCMSQVWMISQTQPDGRIVIRGDSDAHIVKGLIAVLLMVYSGKTP
;
A
#
# COMPACT_ATOMS: atom_id res chain seq x y z
N MET A 1 0.94 -3.22 14.62
CA MET A 1 2.24 -3.82 14.28
C MET A 1 2.56 -3.55 12.82
N ARG A 2 3.79 -3.22 12.53
CA ARG A 2 4.21 -2.91 11.16
C ARG A 2 4.96 -4.10 10.59
N MET A 3 4.45 -4.68 9.50
CA MET A 3 5.12 -5.76 8.79
C MET A 3 6.14 -5.16 7.81
N THR A 4 7.35 -5.71 7.80
CA THR A 4 8.38 -5.34 6.82
C THR A 4 8.27 -6.21 5.58
N LEU A 5 8.96 -5.81 4.50
CA LEU A 5 9.02 -6.62 3.28
C LEU A 5 9.63 -8.00 3.55
N ASP A 6 10.66 -8.07 4.40
CA ASP A 6 11.28 -9.34 4.76
C ASP A 6 10.31 -10.24 5.54
N ASP A 7 9.52 -9.67 6.45
CA ASP A 7 8.47 -10.40 7.16
C ASP A 7 7.43 -10.95 6.19
N LEU A 8 7.04 -10.17 5.19
CA LEU A 8 6.09 -10.60 4.17
C LEU A 8 6.64 -11.77 3.35
N LYS A 9 7.90 -11.68 2.91
CA LYS A 9 8.55 -12.76 2.16
C LYS A 9 8.61 -14.04 2.99
N ALA A 10 8.97 -13.95 4.26
CA ALA A 10 9.03 -15.10 5.16
C ALA A 10 7.64 -15.73 5.33
N SER A 11 6.61 -14.91 5.53
CA SER A 11 5.23 -15.37 5.66
C SER A 11 4.76 -16.08 4.40
N PHE A 12 5.06 -15.52 3.22
CA PHE A 12 4.69 -16.12 1.96
C PHE A 12 5.34 -17.49 1.74
N SER A 13 6.60 -17.63 2.17
CA SER A 13 7.32 -18.90 2.06
C SER A 13 6.68 -20.01 2.88
N LEU A 14 6.02 -19.65 3.99
CA LEU A 14 5.37 -20.62 4.88
C LEU A 14 3.93 -20.95 4.44
N MET A 15 3.35 -20.16 3.54
CA MET A 15 1.97 -20.37 3.12
C MET A 15 1.90 -21.37 1.98
N GLY A 16 1.02 -22.37 2.14
CA GLY A 16 0.89 -23.48 1.19
C GLY A 16 -0.06 -23.20 0.02
N SER A 17 -0.85 -22.13 0.07
CA SER A 17 -1.84 -21.85 -0.97
C SER A 17 -1.89 -20.38 -1.34
N TRP A 18 -2.38 -20.10 -2.54
CA TRP A 18 -2.63 -18.72 -2.99
C TRP A 18 -3.75 -18.05 -2.21
N GLU A 19 -4.73 -18.82 -1.73
CA GLU A 19 -5.81 -18.29 -0.90
C GLU A 19 -5.27 -17.66 0.38
N GLU A 20 -4.32 -18.35 1.03
CA GLU A 20 -3.67 -17.82 2.24
C GLU A 20 -2.88 -16.55 1.93
N ARG A 21 -2.17 -16.53 0.81
CA ARG A 21 -1.38 -15.37 0.37
C ARG A 21 -2.26 -14.17 0.06
N TYR A 22 -3.37 -14.38 -0.64
CA TYR A 22 -4.33 -13.30 -0.92
C TYR A 22 -4.97 -12.80 0.38
N GLY A 23 -5.28 -13.70 1.31
CA GLY A 23 -5.81 -13.32 2.62
C GLY A 23 -4.86 -12.41 3.37
N LEU A 24 -3.56 -12.71 3.35
CA LEU A 24 -2.56 -11.86 3.97
C LEU A 24 -2.50 -10.48 3.30
N ILE A 25 -2.50 -10.44 1.97
CA ILE A 25 -2.46 -9.18 1.23
C ILE A 25 -3.69 -8.32 1.56
N ILE A 26 -4.86 -8.91 1.60
CA ILE A 26 -6.10 -8.20 1.97
C ILE A 26 -6.00 -7.66 3.40
N ASP A 27 -5.48 -8.46 4.32
CA ASP A 27 -5.31 -8.02 5.72
C ASP A 27 -4.33 -6.84 5.82
N LEU A 28 -3.26 -6.85 5.05
CA LEU A 28 -2.33 -5.72 4.99
C LEU A 28 -3.03 -4.46 4.48
N GLY A 29 -3.91 -4.59 3.51
CA GLY A 29 -4.69 -3.47 2.98
C GLY A 29 -5.61 -2.86 4.03
N ARG A 30 -6.15 -3.66 4.93
CA ARG A 30 -6.99 -3.17 6.04
C ARG A 30 -6.22 -2.31 7.03
N GLN A 31 -4.91 -2.43 7.07
CA GLN A 31 -4.05 -1.66 7.96
C GLN A 31 -3.64 -0.32 7.36
N LEU A 32 -3.97 -0.04 6.09
CA LEU A 32 -3.70 1.26 5.49
C LEU A 32 -4.49 2.35 6.22
N GLU A 33 -3.81 3.44 6.55
CA GLU A 33 -4.47 4.61 7.08
C GLU A 33 -5.28 5.29 5.97
N PRO A 34 -6.52 5.70 6.24
CA PRO A 34 -7.28 6.48 5.27
C PRO A 34 -6.54 7.77 4.92
N LEU A 35 -6.69 8.21 3.67
CA LEU A 35 -6.16 9.51 3.26
C LEU A 35 -7.03 10.63 3.84
N PRO A 36 -6.50 11.85 3.95
CA PRO A 36 -7.35 13.01 4.24
C PRO A 36 -8.51 13.07 3.24
N GLN A 37 -9.66 13.53 3.68
CA GLN A 37 -10.88 13.53 2.87
C GLN A 37 -10.69 14.25 1.53
N ASP A 38 -9.94 15.35 1.54
CA ASP A 38 -9.67 16.16 0.34
C ASP A 38 -8.63 15.54 -0.60
N ALA A 39 -8.02 14.42 -0.22
CA ALA A 39 -7.06 13.71 -1.08
C ALA A 39 -7.74 12.77 -2.09
N TYR A 40 -9.02 12.43 -1.88
CA TYR A 40 -9.78 11.57 -2.78
C TYR A 40 -10.32 12.36 -3.97
N VAL A 41 -9.42 12.88 -4.79
CA VAL A 41 -9.76 13.73 -5.93
C VAL A 41 -9.08 13.20 -7.20
N GLU A 42 -9.58 13.63 -8.36
CA GLU A 42 -9.08 13.19 -9.66
C GLU A 42 -7.57 13.43 -9.84
N ALA A 43 -7.07 14.56 -9.32
CA ALA A 43 -5.65 14.89 -9.45
C ALA A 43 -4.73 13.85 -8.82
N ASN A 44 -5.23 13.12 -7.82
CA ASN A 44 -4.46 12.10 -7.09
C ASN A 44 -4.75 10.68 -7.58
N LYS A 45 -5.63 10.50 -8.55
CA LYS A 45 -5.94 9.18 -9.07
C LYS A 45 -4.82 8.63 -9.95
N VAL A 46 -4.55 7.34 -9.76
CA VAL A 46 -3.67 6.59 -10.65
C VAL A 46 -4.48 6.15 -11.87
N ARG A 47 -4.07 6.56 -13.04
CA ARG A 47 -4.75 6.27 -14.30
C ARG A 47 -4.47 4.84 -14.76
N GLY A 48 -5.41 4.29 -15.54
CA GLY A 48 -5.25 2.95 -16.12
C GLY A 48 -5.63 1.80 -15.20
N CYS A 49 -6.16 2.10 -14.01
CA CYS A 49 -6.65 1.09 -13.08
C CYS A 49 -8.16 0.88 -13.26
N MET A 50 -8.61 -0.36 -13.16
CA MET A 50 -10.04 -0.68 -13.17
C MET A 50 -10.72 -0.27 -11.87
N SER A 51 -10.02 -0.43 -10.75
CA SER A 51 -10.46 0.08 -9.44
C SER A 51 -10.00 1.52 -9.28
N GLN A 52 -10.66 2.27 -8.40
CA GLN A 52 -10.22 3.61 -8.07
C GLN A 52 -9.02 3.51 -7.13
N VAL A 53 -7.94 4.18 -7.49
CA VAL A 53 -6.71 4.22 -6.70
C VAL A 53 -6.26 5.67 -6.58
N TRP A 54 -5.98 6.11 -5.35
CA TRP A 54 -5.47 7.45 -5.08
C TRP A 54 -4.10 7.34 -4.42
N MET A 55 -3.17 8.18 -4.85
CA MET A 55 -1.82 8.22 -4.30
C MET A 55 -1.42 9.66 -4.00
N ILE A 56 -0.79 9.85 -2.86
CA ILE A 56 -0.20 11.14 -2.48
C ILE A 56 1.22 10.89 -1.98
N SER A 57 2.06 11.90 -2.08
CA SER A 57 3.42 11.84 -1.56
C SER A 57 3.74 13.11 -0.79
N GLN A 58 4.67 12.99 0.17
CA GLN A 58 5.10 14.10 0.98
C GLN A 58 6.60 13.97 1.24
N THR A 59 7.36 15.01 0.90
CA THR A 59 8.79 15.05 1.16
C THR A 59 9.04 15.47 2.59
N GLN A 60 9.82 14.70 3.33
CA GLN A 60 10.19 14.99 4.69
C GLN A 60 11.39 15.95 4.73
N PRO A 61 11.62 16.64 5.86
CA PRO A 61 12.77 17.56 5.98
C PRO A 61 14.14 16.91 5.73
N ASP A 62 14.27 15.61 5.96
CA ASP A 62 15.50 14.86 5.73
C ASP A 62 15.63 14.32 4.29
N GLY A 63 14.71 14.67 3.41
CA GLY A 63 14.74 14.27 2.01
C GLY A 63 14.03 12.96 1.70
N ARG A 64 13.55 12.23 2.72
CA ARG A 64 12.77 11.01 2.49
C ARG A 64 11.39 11.35 1.96
N ILE A 65 10.87 10.48 1.09
CA ILE A 65 9.54 10.64 0.52
C ILE A 65 8.61 9.64 1.18
N VAL A 66 7.58 10.13 1.85
CA VAL A 66 6.52 9.30 2.40
C VAL A 66 5.39 9.24 1.38
N ILE A 67 5.02 8.02 1.00
CA ILE A 67 3.95 7.76 0.04
C ILE A 67 2.78 7.18 0.80
N ARG A 68 1.58 7.67 0.48
CA ARG A 68 0.34 7.14 1.02
C ARG A 68 -0.61 6.84 -0.13
N GLY A 69 -1.44 5.82 0.04
CA GLY A 69 -2.37 5.43 -0.99
C GLY A 69 -3.61 4.76 -0.42
N ASP A 70 -4.65 4.73 -1.22
CA ASP A 70 -5.90 4.05 -0.88
C ASP A 70 -6.61 3.61 -2.16
N SER A 71 -7.57 2.71 -2.00
CA SER A 71 -8.40 2.22 -3.11
C SER A 71 -9.76 1.83 -2.59
N ASP A 72 -10.73 1.73 -3.49
CA ASP A 72 -12.06 1.20 -3.19
C ASP A 72 -12.13 -0.33 -3.26
N ALA A 73 -11.06 -1.00 -3.69
CA ALA A 73 -11.01 -2.46 -3.79
C ALA A 73 -10.04 -3.05 -2.74
N HIS A 74 -10.51 -4.06 -2.00
CA HIS A 74 -9.73 -4.63 -0.88
C HIS A 74 -8.40 -5.24 -1.32
N ILE A 75 -8.38 -5.98 -2.43
CA ILE A 75 -7.13 -6.58 -2.90
C ILE A 75 -6.15 -5.51 -3.38
N VAL A 76 -6.65 -4.44 -4.00
CA VAL A 76 -5.80 -3.34 -4.46
C VAL A 76 -5.22 -2.59 -3.26
N LYS A 77 -6.00 -2.38 -2.20
CA LYS A 77 -5.48 -1.79 -0.95
C LYS A 77 -4.31 -2.62 -0.42
N GLY A 78 -4.41 -3.94 -0.47
CA GLY A 78 -3.33 -4.83 -0.05
C GLY A 78 -2.09 -4.67 -0.91
N LEU A 79 -2.25 -4.57 -2.23
CA LEU A 79 -1.13 -4.34 -3.15
C LEU A 79 -0.48 -2.99 -2.90
N ILE A 80 -1.26 -1.96 -2.61
CA ILE A 80 -0.73 -0.64 -2.22
C ILE A 80 0.10 -0.78 -0.95
N ALA A 81 -0.38 -1.50 0.05
CA ALA A 81 0.37 -1.71 1.30
C ALA A 81 1.75 -2.32 1.02
N VAL A 82 1.82 -3.30 0.13
CA VAL A 82 3.10 -3.92 -0.26
C VAL A 82 4.01 -2.90 -0.95
N LEU A 83 3.48 -2.11 -1.88
CA LEU A 83 4.26 -1.08 -2.57
C LEU A 83 4.82 -0.06 -1.58
N LEU A 84 4.04 0.35 -0.58
CA LEU A 84 4.49 1.29 0.42
C LEU A 84 5.61 0.73 1.29
N MET A 85 5.62 -0.59 1.55
CA MET A 85 6.74 -1.24 2.25
C MET A 85 8.05 -1.08 1.49
N VAL A 86 7.98 -1.09 0.14
CA VAL A 86 9.16 -1.02 -0.71
C VAL A 86 9.64 0.42 -0.90
N TYR A 87 8.74 1.35 -1.13
CA TYR A 87 9.08 2.67 -1.65
C TYR A 87 8.87 3.81 -0.67
N SER A 88 7.96 3.69 0.30
CA SER A 88 7.67 4.78 1.22
C SER A 88 8.78 4.97 2.25
N GLY A 89 9.05 6.21 2.63
CA GLY A 89 10.05 6.54 3.64
C GLY A 89 11.48 6.45 3.15
N LYS A 90 11.70 6.41 1.85
CA LYS A 90 13.03 6.32 1.22
C LYS A 90 13.41 7.65 0.57
N THR A 91 14.71 7.81 0.35
CA THR A 91 15.21 8.90 -0.50
C THR A 91 15.08 8.52 -1.97
N PRO A 92 14.89 9.51 -2.87
CA PRO A 92 14.84 9.24 -4.30
C PRO A 92 16.11 8.60 -4.82
#